data_dffbffec407c326e491608cbeebeb4ac
#
_entry.id   dffbffec407c326e491608cbeebeb4ac
#
_cell.length_a   1.000
_cell.length_b   1.000
_cell.length_c   1.000
_cell.angle_alpha   90.00
_cell.angle_beta   90.00
_cell.angle_gamma   90.00
#
_symmetry.space_group_name_H-M   'P 1'
#
loop_
_entity.id
_entity.type
_entity.pdbx_description
1 polymer ?
#
loop_
_entity_poly.entity_id
_entity_poly.type
_entity_poly.pdbx_seq_one_letter_code
_entity_poly.pdbx_strand_id
1 'polypeptide(L)'
;MARKTIQAAGGIVVRGGARPRIAVVQRSKDERWVLPRGKLERGENPARGARREVVEETGHRVKVHEFLGAIIYRARGRPKVVQFWRMQAYERPSRDVMKDIVAVEWLPLAAAVRRLSYPLEKLFLRHVGRRMLKRRRRKTARRKAAGRSATRRKSSKRGSRKSRR
;
A
#
# COMPACT_ATOMS: atom_id res chain seq x y z
N MET A 1 14.60 -0.03 -34.47
CA MET A 1 14.65 -0.91 -33.27
C MET A 1 13.64 -0.42 -32.21
N ALA A 2 12.77 -1.29 -31.71
CA ALA A 2 11.83 -0.91 -30.66
C ALA A 2 12.58 -0.58 -29.35
N ARG A 3 12.30 0.60 -28.78
CA ARG A 3 12.95 1.02 -27.53
C ARG A 3 12.49 0.15 -26.36
N LYS A 4 13.43 -0.48 -25.65
CA LYS A 4 13.16 -1.38 -24.50
C LYS A 4 12.26 -0.71 -23.46
N THR A 5 11.19 -1.38 -23.07
CA THR A 5 10.24 -0.92 -22.04
C THR A 5 10.92 -0.79 -20.66
N ILE A 6 10.69 0.33 -19.97
CA ILE A 6 11.14 0.53 -18.60
C ILE A 6 10.16 -0.21 -17.67
N GLN A 7 10.68 -1.19 -16.93
CA GLN A 7 9.92 -1.89 -15.90
C GLN A 7 10.11 -1.20 -14.55
N ALA A 8 9.01 -0.97 -13.85
CA ALA A 8 8.99 -0.37 -12.53
C ALA A 8 7.93 -1.03 -11.65
N ALA A 9 8.09 -0.92 -10.35
CA ALA A 9 7.15 -1.46 -9.38
C ALA A 9 7.04 -0.57 -8.15
N GLY A 10 5.89 -0.63 -7.47
CA GLY A 10 5.65 0.18 -6.29
C GLY A 10 4.44 -0.30 -5.49
N GLY A 11 4.00 0.53 -4.55
CA GLY A 11 2.92 0.16 -3.65
C GLY A 11 1.90 1.26 -3.42
N ILE A 12 0.64 0.86 -3.24
CA ILE A 12 -0.31 1.64 -2.46
C ILE A 12 -0.15 1.21 -1.02
N VAL A 13 0.56 2.05 -0.26
CA VAL A 13 1.00 1.76 1.10
C VAL A 13 -0.01 2.33 2.08
N VAL A 14 -0.57 1.47 2.92
CA VAL A 14 -1.59 1.84 3.90
C VAL A 14 -1.05 1.69 5.31
N ARG A 15 -1.31 2.69 6.17
CA ARG A 15 -1.04 2.67 7.61
C ARG A 15 -2.33 2.93 8.39
N GLY A 16 -2.33 2.53 9.67
CA GLY A 16 -3.45 2.76 10.59
C GLY A 16 -4.60 1.76 10.47
N GLY A 17 -5.42 1.74 11.51
CA GLY A 17 -6.56 0.81 11.69
C GLY A 17 -7.87 1.31 11.09
N ALA A 18 -8.71 1.93 11.93
CA ALA A 18 -10.06 2.39 11.56
C ALA A 18 -10.03 3.58 10.58
N ARG A 19 -8.98 4.41 10.65
CA ARG A 19 -8.78 5.56 9.77
C ARG A 19 -7.52 5.35 8.91
N PRO A 20 -7.61 4.56 7.83
CA PRO A 20 -6.46 4.23 6.99
C PRO A 20 -5.91 5.48 6.29
N ARG A 21 -4.58 5.57 6.27
CA ARG A 21 -3.83 6.61 5.57
C ARG A 21 -2.94 5.97 4.52
N ILE A 22 -2.78 6.64 3.40
CA ILE A 22 -2.00 6.21 2.24
C ILE A 22 -0.76 7.08 2.14
N ALA A 23 0.40 6.46 1.91
CA ALA A 23 1.64 7.16 1.69
C ALA A 23 1.69 7.77 0.29
N VAL A 24 2.09 9.04 0.23
CA VAL A 24 2.54 9.72 -0.99
C VAL A 24 3.91 10.34 -0.70
N VAL A 25 4.79 10.35 -1.68
CA VAL A 25 6.17 10.81 -1.53
C VAL A 25 6.46 11.98 -2.48
N GLN A 26 7.26 12.93 -2.02
CA GLN A 26 7.72 14.05 -2.83
C GLN A 26 9.17 13.81 -3.27
N ARG A 27 9.42 13.85 -4.58
CA ARG A 27 10.75 13.67 -5.15
C ARG A 27 11.53 14.99 -5.17
N SER A 28 12.81 14.95 -4.83
CA SER A 28 13.69 16.12 -4.84
C SER A 28 13.90 16.72 -6.24
N LYS A 29 14.02 15.87 -7.26
CA LYS A 29 14.42 16.29 -8.63
C LYS A 29 13.40 17.17 -9.37
N ASP A 30 12.12 17.08 -9.03
CA ASP A 30 11.03 17.79 -9.73
C ASP A 30 9.89 18.21 -8.79
N GLU A 31 10.08 18.03 -7.48
CA GLU A 31 9.14 18.36 -6.41
C GLU A 31 7.74 17.72 -6.59
N ARG A 32 7.64 16.69 -7.46
CA ARG A 32 6.38 16.02 -7.77
C ARG A 32 6.01 15.00 -6.70
N TRP A 33 4.74 15.02 -6.33
CA TRP A 33 4.13 14.05 -5.44
C TRP A 33 3.66 12.82 -6.21
N VAL A 34 4.09 11.65 -5.79
CA VAL A 34 3.86 10.37 -6.48
C VAL A 34 3.54 9.25 -5.51
N LEU A 35 2.99 8.16 -6.01
CA LEU A 35 2.96 6.90 -5.27
C LEU A 35 4.38 6.33 -5.16
N PRO A 36 4.78 5.75 -4.01
CA PRO A 36 6.10 5.14 -3.84
C PRO A 36 6.37 4.08 -4.90
N ARG A 37 7.42 4.25 -5.70
CA ARG A 37 7.79 3.34 -6.80
C ARG A 37 9.16 3.65 -7.41
N GLY A 38 9.82 2.63 -7.91
CA GLY A 38 11.07 2.78 -8.64
C GLY A 38 11.26 1.77 -9.75
N LYS A 39 12.40 1.83 -10.41
CA LYS A 39 12.78 0.90 -11.48
C LYS A 39 13.14 -0.46 -10.89
N LEU A 40 12.77 -1.52 -11.60
CA LEU A 40 13.26 -2.85 -11.28
C LEU A 40 14.73 -2.99 -11.65
N GLU A 41 15.48 -3.67 -10.81
CA GLU A 41 16.81 -4.15 -11.11
C GLU A 41 16.76 -5.31 -12.13
N ARG A 42 17.90 -5.62 -12.72
CA ARG A 42 17.96 -6.69 -13.72
C ARG A 42 17.62 -8.04 -13.07
N GLY A 43 16.58 -8.69 -13.58
CA GLY A 43 16.12 -9.99 -13.07
C GLY A 43 15.35 -9.92 -11.74
N GLU A 44 15.10 -8.72 -11.22
CA GLU A 44 14.37 -8.56 -9.96
C GLU A 44 12.91 -8.96 -10.09
N ASN A 45 12.42 -9.73 -9.13
CA ASN A 45 10.99 -10.03 -9.03
C ASN A 45 10.19 -8.75 -8.74
N PRO A 46 9.13 -8.44 -9.53
CA PRO A 46 8.41 -7.17 -9.39
C PRO A 46 7.84 -6.89 -7.99
N ALA A 47 7.33 -7.89 -7.28
CA ALA A 47 6.81 -7.70 -5.92
C ALA A 47 7.93 -7.43 -4.90
N ARG A 48 9.11 -8.01 -5.09
CA ARG A 48 10.31 -7.72 -4.28
C ARG A 48 10.82 -6.31 -4.55
N GLY A 49 10.94 -5.92 -5.83
CA GLY A 49 11.32 -4.56 -6.23
C GLY A 49 10.34 -3.51 -5.68
N ALA A 50 9.04 -3.76 -5.80
CA ALA A 50 8.03 -2.89 -5.21
C ALA A 50 8.21 -2.73 -3.69
N ARG A 51 8.51 -3.82 -2.97
CA ARG A 51 8.77 -3.76 -1.52
C ARG A 51 10.03 -2.97 -1.20
N ARG A 52 11.12 -3.20 -1.94
CA ARG A 52 12.40 -2.49 -1.77
C ARG A 52 12.19 -0.99 -1.95
N GLU A 53 11.64 -0.56 -3.08
CA GLU A 53 11.39 0.84 -3.39
C GLU A 53 10.48 1.52 -2.35
N VAL A 54 9.41 0.85 -1.91
CA VAL A 54 8.53 1.40 -0.88
C VAL A 54 9.26 1.59 0.45
N VAL A 55 10.10 0.65 0.87
CA VAL A 55 10.89 0.78 2.10
C VAL A 55 11.90 1.92 2.00
N GLU A 56 12.55 2.07 0.86
CA GLU A 56 13.53 3.12 0.59
C GLU A 56 12.89 4.51 0.55
N GLU A 57 11.74 4.65 -0.11
CA GLU A 57 11.07 5.94 -0.30
C GLU A 57 10.19 6.36 0.89
N THR A 58 9.68 5.43 1.69
CA THR A 58 8.80 5.77 2.84
C THR A 58 9.47 5.64 4.20
N GLY A 59 10.62 4.97 4.28
CA GLY A 59 11.30 4.65 5.53
C GLY A 59 10.61 3.54 6.35
N HIS A 60 9.48 2.99 5.88
CA HIS A 60 8.69 2.01 6.63
C HIS A 60 8.83 0.60 6.06
N ARG A 61 9.09 -0.38 6.93
CA ARG A 61 8.91 -1.79 6.57
C ARG A 61 7.46 -2.06 6.23
N VAL A 62 7.21 -2.93 5.24
CA VAL A 62 5.87 -3.23 4.74
C VAL A 62 5.64 -4.72 4.58
N LYS A 63 4.39 -5.13 4.75
CA LYS A 63 3.88 -6.42 4.33
C LYS A 63 3.20 -6.25 2.97
N VAL A 64 3.68 -7.00 1.97
CA VAL A 64 3.11 -7.02 0.63
C VAL A 64 1.87 -7.92 0.62
N HIS A 65 0.84 -7.46 -0.05
CA HIS A 65 -0.43 -8.16 -0.23
C HIS A 65 -0.73 -8.36 -1.73
N GLU A 66 -1.99 -8.22 -2.15
CA GLU A 66 -2.43 -8.48 -3.51
C GLU A 66 -1.91 -7.45 -4.54
N PHE A 67 -1.72 -7.92 -5.76
CA PHE A 67 -1.50 -7.09 -6.94
C PHE A 67 -2.75 -6.26 -7.24
N LEU A 68 -2.58 -4.97 -7.52
CA LEU A 68 -3.67 -4.03 -7.76
C LEU A 68 -3.84 -3.67 -9.22
N GLY A 69 -2.81 -3.80 -10.02
CA GLY A 69 -2.77 -3.43 -11.43
C GLY A 69 -1.51 -2.66 -11.81
N ALA A 70 -1.50 -2.16 -13.03
CA ALA A 70 -0.38 -1.39 -13.57
C ALA A 70 -0.87 -0.13 -14.26
N ILE A 71 0.01 0.88 -14.33
CA ILE A 71 -0.14 2.04 -15.20
C ILE A 71 0.94 2.00 -16.27
N ILE A 72 0.58 2.41 -17.50
CA ILE A 72 1.50 2.42 -18.63
C ILE A 72 1.51 3.83 -19.22
N TYR A 73 2.70 4.37 -19.42
CA TYR A 73 2.89 5.69 -20.01
C TYR A 73 4.25 5.80 -20.69
N ARG A 74 4.48 6.88 -21.42
CA ARG A 74 5.81 7.18 -22.02
C ARG A 74 6.64 8.03 -21.07
N ALA A 75 7.85 7.60 -20.77
CA ALA A 75 8.83 8.33 -19.99
C ALA A 75 10.11 8.52 -20.81
N ARG A 76 10.49 9.76 -21.07
CA ARG A 76 11.66 10.11 -21.92
C ARG A 76 11.62 9.38 -23.26
N GLY A 77 10.46 9.37 -23.95
CA GLY A 77 10.27 8.73 -25.25
C GLY A 77 10.25 7.19 -25.22
N ARG A 78 10.30 6.54 -24.05
CA ARG A 78 10.27 5.07 -23.89
C ARG A 78 8.99 4.64 -23.19
N PRO A 79 8.40 3.49 -23.58
CA PRO A 79 7.31 2.89 -22.80
C PRO A 79 7.77 2.61 -21.37
N LYS A 80 6.94 2.92 -20.38
CA LYS A 80 7.16 2.56 -18.97
C LYS A 80 5.92 1.90 -18.41
N VAL A 81 6.10 0.75 -17.77
CA VAL A 81 5.09 0.01 -17.01
C VAL A 81 5.42 0.11 -15.55
N VAL A 82 4.47 0.53 -14.74
CA VAL A 82 4.60 0.56 -13.27
C VAL A 82 3.54 -0.34 -12.67
N GLN A 83 3.98 -1.41 -12.02
CA GLN A 83 3.13 -2.39 -11.36
C GLN A 83 2.94 -2.02 -9.89
N PHE A 84 1.72 -2.12 -9.36
CA PHE A 84 1.40 -1.73 -7.99
C PHE A 84 0.79 -2.87 -7.17
N TRP A 85 1.27 -3.01 -5.93
CA TRP A 85 0.72 -3.91 -4.91
C TRP A 85 0.11 -3.13 -3.77
N ARG A 86 -0.92 -3.70 -3.13
CA ARG A 86 -1.35 -3.22 -1.82
C ARG A 86 -0.30 -3.62 -0.79
N MET A 87 0.10 -2.67 0.03
CA MET A 87 1.06 -2.90 1.11
C MET A 87 0.54 -2.35 2.43
N GLN A 88 0.84 -3.04 3.52
CA GLN A 88 0.56 -2.59 4.87
C GLN A 88 1.87 -2.16 5.52
N ALA A 89 2.01 -0.88 5.87
CA ALA A 89 3.15 -0.38 6.61
C ALA A 89 3.06 -0.75 8.09
N TYR A 90 4.22 -1.00 8.69
CA TYR A 90 4.35 -1.04 10.15
C TYR A 90 4.30 0.39 10.71
N GLU A 91 3.88 0.54 11.96
CA GLU A 91 3.61 1.87 12.57
C GLU A 91 4.87 2.74 12.66
N ARG A 92 6.01 2.14 13.02
CA ARG A 92 7.28 2.87 13.19
C ARG A 92 8.12 2.80 11.91
N PRO A 93 8.79 3.90 11.52
CA PRO A 93 9.80 3.85 10.49
C PRO A 93 10.94 2.93 10.93
N SER A 94 11.60 2.31 9.98
CA SER A 94 12.71 1.37 10.20
C SER A 94 14.04 1.87 9.66
N ARG A 95 14.03 2.94 8.88
CA ARG A 95 15.19 3.61 8.29
C ARG A 95 14.83 5.03 7.84
N ASP A 96 15.83 5.83 7.57
CA ASP A 96 15.65 7.11 6.89
C ASP A 96 15.20 6.88 5.44
N VAL A 97 14.46 7.84 4.91
CA VAL A 97 14.09 7.87 3.49
C VAL A 97 15.33 8.14 2.63
N MET A 98 15.31 7.64 1.39
CA MET A 98 16.43 7.87 0.49
C MET A 98 16.53 9.36 0.09
N LYS A 99 17.76 9.79 -0.29
CA LYS A 99 18.11 11.21 -0.50
C LYS A 99 17.29 11.94 -1.58
N ASP A 100 16.74 11.22 -2.52
CA ASP A 100 15.90 11.78 -3.58
C ASP A 100 14.41 11.90 -3.20
N ILE A 101 14.06 11.61 -1.94
CA ILE A 101 12.75 11.89 -1.34
C ILE A 101 12.88 13.00 -0.30
N VAL A 102 12.15 14.10 -0.50
CA VAL A 102 12.18 15.25 0.43
C VAL A 102 11.06 15.22 1.45
N ALA A 103 9.96 14.53 1.15
CA ALA A 103 8.83 14.43 2.08
C ALA A 103 8.01 13.15 1.86
N VAL A 104 7.43 12.65 2.95
CA VAL A 104 6.45 11.55 2.96
C VAL A 104 5.22 12.02 3.71
N GLU A 105 4.07 12.02 3.05
CA GLU A 105 2.79 12.33 3.69
C GLU A 105 1.91 11.09 3.78
N TRP A 106 1.22 10.95 4.90
CA TRP A 106 0.25 9.89 5.15
C TRP A 106 -1.15 10.49 5.18
N LEU A 107 -1.91 10.31 4.11
CA LEU A 107 -3.16 11.02 3.85
C LEU A 107 -4.36 10.07 3.74
N PRO A 108 -5.57 10.52 4.11
CA PRO A 108 -6.80 9.83 3.72
C PRO A 108 -6.89 9.71 2.20
N LEU A 109 -7.58 8.68 1.68
CA LEU A 109 -7.64 8.39 0.24
C LEU A 109 -7.95 9.62 -0.63
N ALA A 110 -8.97 10.40 -0.27
CA ALA A 110 -9.36 11.57 -1.07
C ALA A 110 -8.26 12.66 -1.09
N ALA A 111 -7.58 12.88 0.04
CA ALA A 111 -6.48 13.83 0.13
C ALA A 111 -5.23 13.31 -0.63
N ALA A 112 -4.90 12.02 -0.54
CA ALA A 112 -3.82 11.41 -1.30
C ALA A 112 -4.04 11.55 -2.81
N VAL A 113 -5.26 11.30 -3.30
CA VAL A 113 -5.61 11.51 -4.71
C VAL A 113 -5.42 12.96 -5.13
N ARG A 114 -5.83 13.94 -4.32
CA ARG A 114 -5.61 15.37 -4.64
C ARG A 114 -4.13 15.74 -4.63
N ARG A 115 -3.37 15.19 -3.68
CA ARG A 115 -1.94 15.50 -3.49
C ARG A 115 -1.07 15.02 -4.65
N LEU A 116 -1.34 13.86 -5.24
CA LEU A 116 -0.57 13.32 -6.38
C LEU A 116 -0.49 14.34 -7.52
N SER A 117 0.66 14.37 -8.19
CA SER A 117 0.91 15.32 -9.30
C SER A 117 0.43 14.79 -10.65
N TYR A 118 0.45 13.45 -10.86
CA TYR A 118 0.18 12.89 -12.18
C TYR A 118 -1.27 12.38 -12.33
N PRO A 119 -1.97 12.77 -13.41
CA PRO A 119 -3.36 12.37 -13.65
C PRO A 119 -3.59 10.85 -13.64
N LEU A 120 -2.67 10.07 -14.25
CA LEU A 120 -2.77 8.60 -14.28
C LEU A 120 -2.68 7.97 -12.88
N GLU A 121 -1.79 8.48 -12.03
CA GLU A 121 -1.70 8.00 -10.63
C GLU A 121 -2.95 8.40 -9.82
N LYS A 122 -3.48 9.61 -10.02
CA LYS A 122 -4.75 10.04 -9.41
C LYS A 122 -5.90 9.13 -9.81
N LEU A 123 -6.04 8.85 -11.11
CA LEU A 123 -7.10 7.98 -11.63
C LEU A 123 -6.97 6.56 -11.08
N PHE A 124 -5.75 6.00 -11.14
CA PHE A 124 -5.45 4.67 -10.64
C PHE A 124 -5.76 4.56 -9.14
N LEU A 125 -5.23 5.46 -8.31
CA LEU A 125 -5.46 5.46 -6.87
C LEU A 125 -6.95 5.62 -6.52
N ARG A 126 -7.68 6.48 -7.23
CA ARG A 126 -9.12 6.67 -7.04
C ARG A 126 -9.89 5.38 -7.33
N HIS A 127 -9.54 4.68 -8.42
CA HIS A 127 -10.21 3.45 -8.84
C HIS A 127 -9.93 2.29 -7.86
N VAL A 128 -8.66 1.97 -7.60
CA VAL A 128 -8.30 0.81 -6.78
C VAL A 128 -8.44 1.07 -5.28
N GLY A 129 -8.23 2.29 -4.83
CA GLY A 129 -8.21 2.67 -3.41
C GLY A 129 -9.54 2.42 -2.72
N ARG A 130 -10.66 2.78 -3.36
CA ARG A 130 -12.01 2.52 -2.83
C ARG A 130 -12.27 1.02 -2.64
N ARG A 131 -11.92 0.19 -3.63
CA ARG A 131 -12.09 -1.28 -3.59
C ARG A 131 -11.21 -1.89 -2.50
N MET A 132 -9.96 -1.48 -2.44
CA MET A 132 -8.97 -1.93 -1.47
C MET A 132 -9.41 -1.64 -0.01
N LEU A 133 -9.85 -0.42 0.29
CA LEU A 133 -10.30 -0.04 1.62
C LEU A 133 -11.62 -0.71 2.02
N LYS A 134 -12.55 -0.91 1.07
CA LYS A 134 -13.80 -1.63 1.30
C LYS A 134 -13.57 -3.11 1.66
N ARG A 135 -12.66 -3.80 0.95
CA ARG A 135 -12.26 -5.19 1.27
C ARG A 135 -11.62 -5.30 2.65
N ARG A 136 -10.77 -4.34 3.01
CA ARG A 136 -10.13 -4.29 4.33
C ARG A 136 -11.17 -4.16 5.46
N ARG A 137 -12.14 -3.25 5.33
CA ARG A 137 -13.23 -3.07 6.32
C ARG A 137 -14.05 -4.36 6.50
N ARG A 138 -14.41 -5.04 5.42
CA ARG A 138 -15.13 -6.33 5.47
C ARG A 138 -14.32 -7.42 6.17
N LYS A 139 -13.02 -7.54 5.88
CA LYS A 139 -12.15 -8.53 6.53
C LYS A 139 -12.00 -8.28 8.03
N THR A 140 -11.86 -7.02 8.44
CA THR A 140 -11.78 -6.63 9.86
C THR A 140 -13.09 -6.90 10.59
N ALA A 141 -14.24 -6.58 9.98
CA ALA A 141 -15.57 -6.86 10.56
C ALA A 141 -15.79 -8.36 10.76
N ARG A 142 -15.46 -9.21 9.76
CA ARG A 142 -15.55 -10.67 9.88
C ARG A 142 -14.67 -11.22 11.02
N ARG A 143 -13.44 -10.73 11.17
CA ARG A 143 -12.55 -11.15 12.26
C ARG A 143 -13.10 -10.77 13.64
N LYS A 144 -13.65 -9.55 13.79
CA LYS A 144 -14.30 -9.11 15.03
C LYS A 144 -15.54 -9.97 15.37
N ALA A 145 -16.38 -10.30 14.39
CA ALA A 145 -17.55 -11.14 14.56
C ALA A 145 -17.16 -12.58 14.98
N ALA A 146 -16.16 -13.17 14.32
CA ALA A 146 -15.66 -14.50 14.67
C ALA A 146 -15.04 -14.54 16.09
N GLY A 147 -14.32 -13.49 16.50
CA GLY A 147 -13.78 -13.38 17.86
C GLY A 147 -14.86 -13.31 18.93
N ARG A 148 -15.95 -12.56 18.70
CA ARG A 148 -17.09 -12.46 19.62
C ARG A 148 -17.84 -13.78 19.78
N SER A 149 -18.02 -14.55 18.70
CA SER A 149 -18.68 -15.86 18.77
C SER A 149 -17.85 -16.89 19.53
N ALA A 150 -16.51 -16.86 19.38
CA ALA A 150 -15.61 -17.74 20.12
C ALA A 150 -15.61 -17.46 21.63
N THR A 151 -15.67 -16.16 22.03
CA THR A 151 -15.73 -15.75 23.44
C THR A 151 -17.07 -16.16 24.07
N ARG A 152 -18.18 -16.01 23.36
CA ARG A 152 -19.53 -16.41 23.82
C ARG A 152 -19.64 -17.93 24.00
N ARG A 153 -19.01 -18.74 23.13
CA ARG A 153 -18.96 -20.21 23.31
C ARG A 153 -18.13 -20.63 24.52
N LYS A 154 -17.08 -19.90 24.90
CA LYS A 154 -16.28 -20.19 26.10
C LYS A 154 -17.04 -19.84 27.39
N SER A 155 -17.80 -18.75 27.40
CA SER A 155 -18.61 -18.34 28.59
C SER A 155 -19.78 -19.31 28.84
N SER A 156 -20.48 -19.79 27.81
CA SER A 156 -21.57 -20.76 27.95
C SER A 156 -21.10 -22.13 28.48
N LYS A 157 -19.88 -22.60 28.04
CA LYS A 157 -19.28 -23.82 28.56
C LYS A 157 -18.82 -23.73 30.05
N ARG A 158 -18.47 -22.53 30.52
CA ARG A 158 -18.12 -22.33 31.95
C ARG A 158 -19.37 -22.30 32.87
N GLY A 159 -20.51 -21.79 32.38
CA GLY A 159 -21.78 -21.74 33.12
C GLY A 159 -22.33 -23.13 33.36
N SER A 160 -22.30 -24.05 32.38
CA SER A 160 -22.85 -25.41 32.51
C SER A 160 -22.03 -26.35 33.41
N ARG A 161 -20.76 -26.01 33.72
CA ARG A 161 -19.94 -26.79 34.69
C ARG A 161 -20.15 -26.38 36.14
N LYS A 162 -20.76 -25.23 36.43
CA LYS A 162 -21.00 -24.76 37.80
C LYS A 162 -22.35 -25.23 38.40
N SER A 163 -23.26 -25.74 37.57
CA SER A 163 -24.59 -26.22 38.01
C SER A 163 -24.67 -27.74 38.21
N ARG A 164 -23.52 -28.44 38.22
CA ARG A 164 -23.44 -29.91 38.48
C ARG A 164 -22.52 -30.22 39.67
N ARG A 165 -22.59 -29.43 40.74
CA ARG A 165 -22.07 -29.81 42.07
C ARG A 165 -23.10 -29.51 43.10
#